data_64a179bc5d829c7fcf663c22dcce464a
#
_entry.id   64a179bc5d829c7fcf663c22dcce464a
#
_cell.length_a   1.000
_cell.length_b   1.000
_cell.length_c   1.000
_cell.angle_alpha   90.00
_cell.angle_beta   90.00
_cell.angle_gamma   90.00
#
_symmetry.space_group_name_H-M   'P 1'
#
loop_
_entity.id
_entity.type
_entity.pdbx_description
1 polymer ?
#
loop_
_entity_poly.entity_id
_entity_poly.type
_entity_poly.pdbx_seq_one_letter_code
_entity_poly.pdbx_strand_id
1 'polypeptide(L)'
;TLKWEVLIMYGKNIETLKKENMNLADKIYIFDTTLRDGEQAPGVALTVDEKIQIAQKLDKLGVDKIEAGFPVSSNGERKAAKELNSLGLNATVLGLARSVQKDIDAVLDSGLDYIHTFIGTSPLHRDYKLKMSKEKVIETAVESVEYAKDHGLTVEFSAEDATRTEHDYLFDVYDAVVDAGADFLNVPDTVGVLIPVITRELITNLKERYTTPISVHFHNDFGLATANTLTAIECGANQAHVTINGMGERTGNASLEELIVALHAAYNIDLDIDTTQLYSLSEFVGRITGIKMPVNKPIVGANAFAHESGIHVHGVLNNALTYEPISPELVGHSRRIVLGKHTGANAVKAKLEHYNIDLTEKQFQTVFNQIKALGDKGKTVTDDDLRAIAITEISSAKETPIKLEGLGILSGAVVSPTATVKLNINGKLKETSCTGVGPVDAAINAIRELIQDTMDIELEEYNLEAITGGTDALAEVFVISSDGEGNKSTGRATNDDVIMASILA
;
A
#
# COMPACT_ATOMS: atom_id res chain seq x y z
N THR A 1 4.59 -12.99 -21.56
CA THR A 1 4.87 -13.87 -20.41
C THR A 1 6.37 -14.05 -20.29
N LEU A 2 7.04 -13.10 -19.63
CA LEU A 2 8.43 -13.30 -19.19
C LEU A 2 8.36 -14.35 -18.06
N LYS A 3 8.67 -15.60 -18.40
CA LYS A 3 9.10 -16.56 -17.37
C LYS A 3 10.37 -15.97 -16.78
N TRP A 4 10.33 -15.58 -15.50
CA TRP A 4 11.51 -15.24 -14.75
C TRP A 4 12.45 -16.43 -14.83
N GLU A 5 13.56 -16.26 -15.54
CA GLU A 5 14.60 -17.30 -15.54
C GLU A 5 15.00 -17.50 -14.09
N VAL A 6 14.93 -18.74 -13.66
CA VAL A 6 15.18 -19.26 -12.32
C VAL A 6 16.26 -18.44 -11.61
N LEU A 7 15.86 -17.77 -10.53
CA LEU A 7 16.77 -16.97 -9.72
C LEU A 7 17.93 -17.86 -9.27
N ILE A 8 19.14 -17.60 -9.77
CA ILE A 8 20.35 -18.30 -9.32
C ILE A 8 20.82 -17.61 -8.04
N MET A 9 20.39 -18.14 -6.89
CA MET A 9 20.89 -17.71 -5.59
C MET A 9 22.18 -18.48 -5.26
N TYR A 10 23.27 -17.75 -5.03
CA TYR A 10 24.56 -18.36 -4.68
C TYR A 10 25.03 -19.49 -5.64
N GLY A 11 24.73 -19.35 -6.94
CA GLY A 11 25.06 -20.35 -7.94
C GLY A 11 24.22 -21.64 -7.90
N LYS A 12 23.18 -21.70 -7.08
CA LYS A 12 22.21 -22.81 -7.02
C LYS A 12 20.87 -22.41 -7.60
N ASN A 13 20.26 -23.32 -8.32
CA ASN A 13 18.91 -23.20 -8.84
C ASN A 13 17.91 -23.43 -7.68
N ILE A 14 16.83 -22.63 -7.60
CA ILE A 14 15.80 -22.73 -6.56
C ILE A 14 15.16 -24.13 -6.52
N GLU A 15 14.98 -24.80 -7.67
CA GLU A 15 14.44 -26.16 -7.74
C GLU A 15 15.36 -27.20 -7.08
N THR A 16 16.67 -26.98 -7.15
CA THR A 16 17.65 -27.81 -6.43
C THR A 16 17.56 -27.56 -4.93
N LEU A 17 17.48 -26.30 -4.51
CA LEU A 17 17.34 -25.93 -3.10
C LEU A 17 16.03 -26.49 -2.49
N LYS A 18 14.91 -26.45 -3.22
CA LYS A 18 13.65 -27.03 -2.79
C LYS A 18 13.80 -28.53 -2.50
N LYS A 19 14.37 -29.26 -3.47
CA LYS A 19 14.55 -30.72 -3.34
C LYS A 19 15.50 -31.13 -2.20
N GLU A 20 16.53 -30.33 -1.95
CA GLU A 20 17.53 -30.63 -0.94
C GLU A 20 17.10 -30.23 0.49
N ASN A 21 16.27 -29.18 0.64
CA ASN A 21 16.11 -28.52 1.93
C ASN A 21 14.65 -28.28 2.35
N MET A 22 13.65 -28.61 1.52
CA MET A 22 12.25 -28.33 1.81
C MET A 22 11.41 -29.60 1.74
N ASN A 23 10.45 -29.71 2.64
CA ASN A 23 9.43 -30.75 2.66
C ASN A 23 8.06 -30.11 2.37
N LEU A 24 7.88 -29.62 1.14
CA LEU A 24 6.66 -28.89 0.77
C LEU A 24 5.45 -29.84 0.74
N ALA A 25 4.32 -29.36 1.24
CA ALA A 25 3.04 -30.03 1.08
C ALA A 25 2.61 -30.06 -0.41
N ASP A 26 1.85 -31.07 -0.81
CA ASP A 26 1.32 -31.19 -2.18
C ASP A 26 0.43 -30.00 -2.57
N LYS A 27 -0.30 -29.45 -1.61
CA LYS A 27 -1.11 -28.25 -1.74
C LYS A 27 -0.91 -27.33 -0.54
N ILE A 28 -0.74 -26.04 -0.82
CA ILE A 28 -0.67 -24.97 0.16
C ILE A 28 -1.95 -24.15 0.04
N TYR A 29 -2.70 -24.05 1.12
CA TYR A 29 -3.94 -23.26 1.21
C TYR A 29 -3.65 -21.87 1.77
N ILE A 30 -4.24 -20.86 1.17
CA ILE A 30 -4.25 -19.49 1.68
C ILE A 30 -5.58 -19.22 2.39
N PHE A 31 -5.49 -19.01 3.70
CA PHE A 31 -6.62 -18.75 4.58
C PHE A 31 -6.57 -17.27 5.02
N ASP A 32 -7.47 -16.45 4.50
CA ASP A 32 -7.54 -15.04 4.85
C ASP A 32 -8.40 -14.81 6.09
N THR A 33 -7.86 -14.16 7.09
CA THR A 33 -8.54 -13.80 8.34
C THR A 33 -8.69 -12.28 8.51
N THR A 34 -8.66 -11.51 7.42
CA THR A 34 -8.83 -10.04 7.46
C THR A 34 -10.15 -9.64 8.10
N LEU A 35 -11.24 -10.37 7.82
CA LEU A 35 -12.58 -10.06 8.33
C LEU A 35 -12.80 -10.50 9.79
N ARG A 36 -11.83 -11.20 10.40
CA ARG A 36 -11.87 -11.59 11.80
C ARG A 36 -10.70 -10.99 12.58
N ASP A 37 -9.45 -11.46 12.37
CA ASP A 37 -8.27 -10.96 13.09
C ASP A 37 -7.85 -9.58 12.58
N GLY A 38 -7.93 -9.36 11.28
CA GLY A 38 -7.66 -8.06 10.68
C GLY A 38 -8.57 -6.96 11.24
N GLU A 39 -9.85 -7.26 11.46
CA GLU A 39 -10.81 -6.35 12.06
C GLU A 39 -10.55 -6.08 13.55
N GLN A 40 -9.80 -6.96 14.24
CA GLN A 40 -9.41 -6.75 15.64
C GLN A 40 -8.31 -5.69 15.79
N ALA A 41 -7.76 -5.15 14.68
CA ALA A 41 -6.86 -4.02 14.73
C ALA A 41 -7.55 -2.82 15.41
N PRO A 42 -6.91 -2.18 16.41
CA PRO A 42 -7.52 -1.07 17.15
C PRO A 42 -7.98 0.06 16.21
N GLY A 43 -9.25 0.43 16.32
CA GLY A 43 -9.87 1.49 15.50
C GLY A 43 -10.51 1.01 14.20
N VAL A 44 -10.46 -0.27 13.89
CA VAL A 44 -11.17 -0.87 12.75
C VAL A 44 -12.52 -1.40 13.21
N ALA A 45 -13.56 -1.12 12.43
CA ALA A 45 -14.88 -1.70 12.59
C ALA A 45 -15.52 -1.75 11.20
N LEU A 46 -15.76 -2.95 10.69
CA LEU A 46 -16.32 -3.17 9.36
C LEU A 46 -17.84 -3.35 9.42
N THR A 47 -18.53 -2.69 8.52
CA THR A 47 -19.94 -2.97 8.29
C THR A 47 -20.13 -4.28 7.53
N VAL A 48 -21.35 -4.83 7.56
CA VAL A 48 -21.68 -6.05 6.79
C VAL A 48 -21.36 -5.86 5.30
N ASP A 49 -21.73 -4.71 4.73
CA ASP A 49 -21.50 -4.42 3.31
C ASP A 49 -20.00 -4.32 2.97
N GLU A 50 -19.18 -3.77 3.86
CA GLU A 50 -17.73 -3.70 3.69
C GLU A 50 -17.09 -5.09 3.77
N LYS A 51 -17.53 -5.94 4.71
CA LYS A 51 -17.10 -7.35 4.77
C LYS A 51 -17.43 -8.10 3.47
N ILE A 52 -18.63 -7.90 2.93
CA ILE A 52 -19.04 -8.49 1.64
C ILE A 52 -18.12 -8.02 0.51
N GLN A 53 -17.83 -6.74 0.41
CA GLN A 53 -16.97 -6.21 -0.64
C GLN A 53 -15.54 -6.74 -0.54
N ILE A 54 -14.99 -6.86 0.67
CA ILE A 54 -13.66 -7.42 0.90
C ILE A 54 -13.65 -8.92 0.52
N ALA A 55 -14.64 -9.69 0.98
CA ALA A 55 -14.74 -11.12 0.67
C ALA A 55 -14.84 -11.40 -0.83
N GLN A 56 -15.66 -10.62 -1.56
CA GLN A 56 -15.76 -10.75 -3.03
C GLN A 56 -14.45 -10.46 -3.75
N LYS A 57 -13.63 -9.53 -3.21
CA LYS A 57 -12.31 -9.24 -3.78
C LYS A 57 -11.29 -10.34 -3.44
N LEU A 58 -11.35 -10.91 -2.24
CA LEU A 58 -10.53 -12.06 -1.83
C LEU A 58 -10.87 -13.30 -2.67
N ASP A 59 -12.14 -13.57 -2.89
CA ASP A 59 -12.61 -14.67 -3.75
C ASP A 59 -12.13 -14.49 -5.20
N LYS A 60 -12.25 -13.25 -5.72
CA LYS A 60 -11.73 -12.92 -7.06
C LYS A 60 -10.21 -13.03 -7.15
N LEU A 61 -9.49 -12.73 -6.08
CA LEU A 61 -8.04 -12.91 -5.99
C LEU A 61 -7.67 -14.40 -6.08
N GLY A 62 -8.51 -15.30 -5.54
CA GLY A 62 -8.32 -16.74 -5.55
C GLY A 62 -7.84 -17.32 -4.23
N VAL A 63 -8.12 -16.69 -3.06
CA VAL A 63 -7.83 -17.30 -1.76
C VAL A 63 -8.69 -18.55 -1.55
N ASP A 64 -8.16 -19.58 -0.85
CA ASP A 64 -8.88 -20.83 -0.63
C ASP A 64 -9.96 -20.69 0.45
N LYS A 65 -9.72 -19.90 1.50
CA LYS A 65 -10.61 -19.77 2.66
C LYS A 65 -10.70 -18.33 3.15
N ILE A 66 -11.89 -17.96 3.65
CA ILE A 66 -12.17 -16.63 4.22
C ILE A 66 -12.84 -16.80 5.58
N GLU A 67 -12.21 -16.31 6.63
CA GLU A 67 -12.79 -16.30 7.98
C GLU A 67 -13.73 -15.11 8.12
N ALA A 68 -15.03 -15.36 8.15
CA ALA A 68 -16.08 -14.34 8.08
C ALA A 68 -16.17 -13.42 9.30
N GLY A 69 -15.62 -13.88 10.44
CA GLY A 69 -15.69 -13.18 11.71
C GLY A 69 -15.94 -14.10 12.88
N PHE A 70 -16.49 -13.54 13.97
CA PHE A 70 -16.83 -14.26 15.21
C PHE A 70 -18.35 -14.19 15.47
N PRO A 71 -19.15 -15.10 14.89
CA PRO A 71 -20.61 -14.99 14.85
C PRO A 71 -21.31 -14.83 16.18
N VAL A 72 -20.74 -15.35 17.28
CA VAL A 72 -21.32 -15.21 18.63
C VAL A 72 -21.16 -13.82 19.23
N SER A 73 -20.20 -13.02 18.73
CA SER A 73 -19.81 -11.75 19.35
C SER A 73 -20.89 -10.66 19.22
N SER A 74 -21.63 -10.65 18.10
CA SER A 74 -22.71 -9.68 17.87
C SER A 74 -23.73 -10.16 16.82
N ASN A 75 -24.88 -9.50 16.77
CA ASN A 75 -25.87 -9.73 15.71
C ASN A 75 -25.33 -9.31 14.32
N GLY A 76 -24.48 -8.29 14.27
CA GLY A 76 -23.82 -7.83 13.04
C GLY A 76 -22.89 -8.90 12.48
N GLU A 77 -22.05 -9.49 13.34
CA GLU A 77 -21.15 -10.60 12.97
C GLU A 77 -21.91 -11.82 12.46
N ARG A 78 -22.98 -12.22 13.16
CA ARG A 78 -23.82 -13.33 12.71
C ARG A 78 -24.47 -13.05 11.36
N LYS A 79 -24.96 -11.81 11.17
CA LYS A 79 -25.56 -11.38 9.91
C LYS A 79 -24.50 -11.40 8.78
N ALA A 80 -23.32 -10.86 9.03
CA ALA A 80 -22.21 -10.86 8.06
C ALA A 80 -21.83 -12.28 7.64
N ALA A 81 -21.61 -13.17 8.60
CA ALA A 81 -21.28 -14.58 8.32
C ALA A 81 -22.36 -15.27 7.46
N LYS A 82 -23.64 -15.04 7.79
CA LYS A 82 -24.76 -15.60 7.01
C LYS A 82 -24.84 -15.04 5.60
N GLU A 83 -24.66 -13.75 5.42
CA GLU A 83 -24.69 -13.12 4.11
C GLU A 83 -23.49 -13.56 3.26
N LEU A 84 -22.28 -13.61 3.84
CA LEU A 84 -21.07 -14.10 3.16
C LEU A 84 -21.25 -15.53 2.67
N ASN A 85 -21.81 -16.43 3.51
CA ASN A 85 -22.10 -17.80 3.12
C ASN A 85 -23.09 -17.90 1.95
N SER A 86 -24.02 -16.97 1.85
CA SER A 86 -25.04 -16.95 0.79
C SER A 86 -24.55 -16.43 -0.56
N LEU A 87 -23.35 -15.84 -0.63
CA LEU A 87 -22.82 -15.23 -1.85
C LEU A 87 -22.41 -16.26 -2.93
N GLY A 88 -22.23 -17.53 -2.56
CA GLY A 88 -21.76 -18.57 -3.49
C GLY A 88 -20.34 -18.34 -3.97
N LEU A 89 -19.46 -17.90 -3.05
CA LEU A 89 -18.03 -17.70 -3.33
C LEU A 89 -17.36 -19.04 -3.66
N ASN A 90 -16.26 -18.98 -4.41
CA ASN A 90 -15.40 -20.15 -4.64
C ASN A 90 -14.58 -20.48 -3.39
N ALA A 91 -14.16 -19.46 -2.65
CA ALA A 91 -13.50 -19.60 -1.37
C ALA A 91 -14.44 -20.19 -0.32
N THR A 92 -13.92 -21.12 0.50
CA THR A 92 -14.67 -21.66 1.65
C THR A 92 -14.83 -20.59 2.72
N VAL A 93 -16.06 -20.27 3.08
CA VAL A 93 -16.37 -19.34 4.16
C VAL A 93 -16.51 -20.08 5.47
N LEU A 94 -15.87 -19.58 6.53
CA LEU A 94 -15.88 -20.20 7.86
C LEU A 94 -16.01 -19.16 8.97
N GLY A 95 -16.34 -19.63 10.17
CA GLY A 95 -16.49 -18.78 11.35
C GLY A 95 -15.65 -19.23 12.52
N LEU A 96 -15.18 -18.26 13.33
CA LEU A 96 -14.48 -18.52 14.58
C LEU A 96 -15.45 -18.88 15.70
N ALA A 97 -15.06 -19.84 16.54
CA ALA A 97 -15.77 -20.18 17.77
C ALA A 97 -14.78 -20.57 18.87
N ARG A 98 -15.02 -20.15 20.10
CA ARG A 98 -14.38 -20.77 21.26
C ARG A 98 -14.86 -22.20 21.39
N SER A 99 -14.10 -23.03 22.08
CA SER A 99 -14.49 -24.41 22.42
C SER A 99 -15.64 -24.43 23.44
N VAL A 100 -16.79 -23.84 23.07
CA VAL A 100 -18.05 -23.79 23.83
C VAL A 100 -19.23 -23.95 22.90
N GLN A 101 -20.17 -24.80 23.26
CA GLN A 101 -21.32 -25.16 22.42
C GLN A 101 -22.07 -23.94 21.86
N LYS A 102 -22.36 -22.93 22.69
CA LYS A 102 -23.06 -21.70 22.25
C LYS A 102 -22.35 -20.98 21.11
N ASP A 103 -21.01 -21.02 21.05
CA ASP A 103 -20.26 -20.35 19.98
C ASP A 103 -20.33 -21.18 18.70
N ILE A 104 -20.29 -22.53 18.84
CA ILE A 104 -20.45 -23.46 17.73
C ILE A 104 -21.87 -23.35 17.15
N ASP A 105 -22.90 -23.28 17.99
CA ASP A 105 -24.28 -23.06 17.57
C ASP A 105 -24.43 -21.76 16.73
N ALA A 106 -23.70 -20.68 17.09
CA ALA A 106 -23.74 -19.44 16.34
C ALA A 106 -23.13 -19.57 14.93
N VAL A 107 -22.16 -20.44 14.74
CA VAL A 107 -21.60 -20.79 13.42
C VAL A 107 -22.61 -21.61 12.62
N LEU A 108 -23.22 -22.62 13.22
CA LEU A 108 -24.30 -23.43 12.62
C LEU A 108 -25.50 -22.57 12.20
N ASP A 109 -25.95 -21.68 13.09
CA ASP A 109 -27.06 -20.73 12.81
C ASP A 109 -26.75 -19.78 11.63
N SER A 110 -25.45 -19.55 11.34
CA SER A 110 -25.02 -18.77 10.19
C SER A 110 -25.02 -19.59 8.88
N GLY A 111 -25.29 -20.91 8.95
CA GLY A 111 -25.32 -21.82 7.83
C GLY A 111 -23.95 -22.22 7.28
N LEU A 112 -22.89 -21.97 8.05
CA LEU A 112 -21.50 -22.31 7.66
C LEU A 112 -21.25 -23.81 7.87
N ASP A 113 -20.49 -24.42 6.93
CA ASP A 113 -20.12 -25.84 6.96
C ASP A 113 -18.71 -26.07 7.51
N TYR A 114 -17.99 -24.99 7.86
CA TYR A 114 -16.62 -25.03 8.34
C TYR A 114 -16.46 -24.14 9.56
N ILE A 115 -15.80 -24.66 10.59
CA ILE A 115 -15.57 -23.94 11.85
C ILE A 115 -14.06 -23.92 12.18
N HIS A 116 -13.60 -22.77 12.67
CA HIS A 116 -12.32 -22.61 13.32
C HIS A 116 -12.57 -22.51 14.84
N THR A 117 -12.27 -23.56 15.59
CA THR A 117 -12.46 -23.58 17.05
C THR A 117 -11.12 -23.50 17.77
N PHE A 118 -11.12 -22.92 18.98
CA PHE A 118 -9.89 -22.71 19.72
C PHE A 118 -10.08 -22.74 21.23
N ILE A 119 -9.00 -23.15 21.94
CA ILE A 119 -8.88 -23.02 23.39
C ILE A 119 -7.42 -22.72 23.76
N GLY A 120 -7.20 -21.93 24.81
CA GLY A 120 -5.85 -21.60 25.29
C GLY A 120 -5.17 -22.78 25.96
N THR A 121 -3.95 -23.12 25.52
CA THR A 121 -3.23 -24.31 26.01
C THR A 121 -2.00 -23.98 26.87
N SER A 122 -1.43 -22.78 26.74
CA SER A 122 -0.25 -22.38 27.52
C SER A 122 -0.55 -22.26 29.03
N PRO A 123 0.48 -22.41 29.88
CA PRO A 123 0.33 -22.19 31.32
C PRO A 123 -0.32 -20.85 31.67
N LEU A 124 0.09 -19.77 30.96
CA LEU A 124 -0.46 -18.43 31.16
C LEU A 124 -1.95 -18.38 30.87
N HIS A 125 -2.39 -19.00 29.75
CA HIS A 125 -3.80 -19.02 29.40
C HIS A 125 -4.61 -19.92 30.32
N ARG A 126 -4.10 -21.10 30.70
CA ARG A 126 -4.78 -21.99 31.66
C ARG A 126 -4.99 -21.33 32.98
N ASP A 127 -3.93 -20.68 33.54
CA ASP A 127 -3.93 -20.16 34.92
C ASP A 127 -4.70 -18.82 35.02
N TYR A 128 -4.50 -17.89 34.08
CA TYR A 128 -5.01 -16.52 34.21
C TYR A 128 -6.26 -16.25 33.42
N LYS A 129 -6.43 -16.88 32.22
CA LYS A 129 -7.57 -16.65 31.33
C LYS A 129 -8.69 -17.66 31.56
N LEU A 130 -8.38 -18.96 31.53
CA LEU A 130 -9.36 -20.04 31.60
C LEU A 130 -9.62 -20.52 33.02
N LYS A 131 -8.61 -20.55 33.90
CA LYS A 131 -8.63 -21.13 35.23
C LYS A 131 -8.99 -22.63 35.19
N MET A 132 -8.38 -23.34 34.22
CA MET A 132 -8.63 -24.77 33.95
C MET A 132 -7.34 -25.59 34.11
N SER A 133 -7.49 -26.84 34.59
CA SER A 133 -6.40 -27.82 34.56
C SER A 133 -6.10 -28.28 33.12
N LYS A 134 -4.95 -28.93 32.92
CA LYS A 134 -4.56 -29.55 31.63
C LYS A 134 -5.64 -30.49 31.12
N GLU A 135 -6.12 -31.38 32.00
CA GLU A 135 -7.14 -32.37 31.68
C GLU A 135 -8.45 -31.73 31.28
N LYS A 136 -8.87 -30.66 31.97
CA LYS A 136 -10.13 -29.97 31.63
C LYS A 136 -10.04 -29.21 30.30
N VAL A 137 -8.88 -28.70 29.95
CA VAL A 137 -8.66 -28.07 28.64
C VAL A 137 -8.76 -29.12 27.51
N ILE A 138 -8.15 -30.31 27.69
CA ILE A 138 -8.26 -31.41 26.72
C ILE A 138 -9.71 -31.87 26.61
N GLU A 139 -10.38 -32.13 27.73
CA GLU A 139 -11.78 -32.54 27.76
C GLU A 139 -12.68 -31.52 26.98
N THR A 140 -12.52 -30.22 27.26
CA THR A 140 -13.27 -29.16 26.59
C THR A 140 -12.96 -29.08 25.09
N ALA A 141 -11.69 -29.26 24.71
CA ALA A 141 -11.29 -29.28 23.31
C ALA A 141 -11.94 -30.47 22.56
N VAL A 142 -11.87 -31.68 23.13
CA VAL A 142 -12.49 -32.89 22.57
C VAL A 142 -14.00 -32.72 22.43
N GLU A 143 -14.71 -32.34 23.51
CA GLU A 143 -16.14 -32.10 23.49
C GLU A 143 -16.56 -31.11 22.40
N SER A 144 -15.77 -30.06 22.17
CA SER A 144 -16.08 -29.06 21.15
C SER A 144 -15.87 -29.58 19.73
N VAL A 145 -14.80 -30.38 19.49
CA VAL A 145 -14.55 -30.98 18.18
C VAL A 145 -15.61 -32.03 17.86
N GLU A 146 -15.88 -32.95 18.79
CA GLU A 146 -16.93 -33.98 18.64
C GLU A 146 -18.29 -33.34 18.36
N TYR A 147 -18.67 -32.34 19.14
CA TYR A 147 -19.94 -31.62 18.93
C TYR A 147 -20.02 -31.00 17.54
N ALA A 148 -18.97 -30.34 17.07
CA ALA A 148 -18.95 -29.76 15.72
C ALA A 148 -19.00 -30.85 14.63
N LYS A 149 -18.29 -31.96 14.79
CA LYS A 149 -18.30 -33.10 13.86
C LYS A 149 -19.67 -33.79 13.81
N ASP A 150 -20.34 -33.97 14.95
CA ASP A 150 -21.70 -34.55 15.05
C ASP A 150 -22.74 -33.71 14.29
N HIS A 151 -22.49 -32.39 14.14
CA HIS A 151 -23.31 -31.49 13.34
C HIS A 151 -22.84 -31.34 11.88
N GLY A 152 -21.86 -32.15 11.44
CA GLY A 152 -21.40 -32.23 10.05
C GLY A 152 -20.40 -31.15 9.64
N LEU A 153 -19.84 -30.39 10.58
CA LEU A 153 -18.86 -29.34 10.27
C LEU A 153 -17.49 -29.92 9.92
N THR A 154 -16.78 -29.28 9.01
CA THR A 154 -15.33 -29.39 8.90
C THR A 154 -14.69 -28.57 10.02
N VAL A 155 -13.75 -29.15 10.74
CA VAL A 155 -13.19 -28.55 11.97
C VAL A 155 -11.71 -28.25 11.82
N GLU A 156 -11.35 -26.98 11.94
CA GLU A 156 -9.99 -26.55 12.20
C GLU A 156 -9.85 -26.23 13.70
N PHE A 157 -8.92 -26.88 14.36
CA PHE A 157 -8.65 -26.66 15.79
C PHE A 157 -7.36 -25.90 16.04
N SER A 158 -7.44 -24.83 16.84
CA SER A 158 -6.30 -24.05 17.29
C SER A 158 -5.98 -24.29 18.76
N ALA A 159 -4.78 -24.74 19.05
CA ALA A 159 -4.21 -24.69 20.39
C ALA A 159 -3.73 -23.26 20.67
N GLU A 160 -4.61 -22.35 21.14
CA GLU A 160 -4.25 -20.94 21.32
C GLU A 160 -3.03 -20.80 22.25
N ASP A 161 -2.05 -19.99 21.82
CA ASP A 161 -0.76 -19.82 22.47
C ASP A 161 0.11 -21.09 22.44
N ALA A 162 0.04 -21.82 21.32
CA ALA A 162 0.77 -23.06 21.09
C ALA A 162 2.27 -22.92 21.34
N THR A 163 2.84 -21.80 20.93
CA THR A 163 4.28 -21.52 20.96
C THR A 163 4.84 -21.32 22.37
N ARG A 164 3.98 -21.07 23.36
CA ARG A 164 4.34 -21.00 24.79
C ARG A 164 3.76 -22.14 25.60
N THR A 165 3.15 -23.12 24.94
CA THR A 165 2.64 -24.34 25.56
C THR A 165 3.79 -25.34 25.73
N GLU A 166 3.77 -26.11 26.85
CA GLU A 166 4.73 -27.17 27.08
C GLU A 166 4.63 -28.22 25.95
N HIS A 167 5.75 -28.59 25.36
CA HIS A 167 5.83 -29.36 24.14
C HIS A 167 5.06 -30.70 24.20
N ASP A 168 5.28 -31.48 25.26
CA ASP A 168 4.59 -32.77 25.46
C ASP A 168 3.08 -32.57 25.58
N TYR A 169 2.68 -31.54 26.35
CA TYR A 169 1.25 -31.22 26.53
C TYR A 169 0.58 -30.72 25.27
N LEU A 170 1.29 -29.97 24.43
CA LEU A 170 0.77 -29.56 23.11
C LEU A 170 0.44 -30.78 22.25
N PHE A 171 1.30 -31.79 22.28
CA PHE A 171 1.02 -33.05 21.59
C PHE A 171 -0.15 -33.81 22.21
N ASP A 172 -0.26 -33.89 23.53
CA ASP A 172 -1.42 -34.51 24.19
C ASP A 172 -2.74 -33.85 23.73
N VAL A 173 -2.76 -32.52 23.60
CA VAL A 173 -3.93 -31.79 23.10
C VAL A 173 -4.21 -32.14 21.64
N TYR A 174 -3.20 -32.11 20.77
CA TYR A 174 -3.41 -32.41 19.34
C TYR A 174 -3.78 -33.88 19.10
N ASP A 175 -3.20 -34.83 19.81
CA ASP A 175 -3.59 -36.23 19.74
C ASP A 175 -5.08 -36.39 20.06
N ALA A 176 -5.53 -35.79 21.18
CA ALA A 176 -6.93 -35.88 21.62
C ALA A 176 -7.91 -35.27 20.61
N VAL A 177 -7.60 -34.12 20.00
CA VAL A 177 -8.49 -33.50 19.02
C VAL A 177 -8.45 -34.18 17.64
N VAL A 178 -7.33 -34.80 17.27
CA VAL A 178 -7.27 -35.66 16.06
C VAL A 178 -8.13 -36.90 16.24
N ASP A 179 -8.06 -37.55 17.41
CA ASP A 179 -8.91 -38.69 17.74
C ASP A 179 -10.39 -38.30 17.76
N ALA A 180 -10.72 -37.06 18.16
CA ALA A 180 -12.08 -36.49 18.12
C ALA A 180 -12.52 -36.10 16.70
N GLY A 181 -11.63 -36.12 15.70
CA GLY A 181 -11.97 -35.89 14.29
C GLY A 181 -11.64 -34.50 13.74
N ALA A 182 -10.74 -33.76 14.31
CA ALA A 182 -10.27 -32.48 13.75
C ALA A 182 -9.66 -32.68 12.34
N ASP A 183 -10.08 -31.87 11.39
CA ASP A 183 -9.64 -31.96 9.99
C ASP A 183 -8.35 -31.17 9.73
N PHE A 184 -8.09 -30.13 10.49
CA PHE A 184 -6.87 -29.30 10.46
C PHE A 184 -6.37 -28.99 11.87
N LEU A 185 -5.06 -29.02 12.07
CA LEU A 185 -4.39 -28.60 13.30
C LEU A 185 -3.72 -27.24 13.06
N ASN A 186 -4.20 -26.19 13.71
CA ASN A 186 -3.60 -24.87 13.59
C ASN A 186 -2.65 -24.59 14.75
N VAL A 187 -1.48 -24.05 14.44
CA VAL A 187 -0.41 -23.68 15.37
C VAL A 187 -0.30 -22.17 15.45
N PRO A 188 -0.97 -21.52 16.43
CA PRO A 188 -0.88 -20.07 16.58
C PRO A 188 0.31 -19.62 17.42
N ASP A 189 1.11 -18.70 16.88
CA ASP A 189 2.03 -17.85 17.62
C ASP A 189 1.30 -16.59 18.07
N THR A 190 0.49 -16.76 19.11
CA THR A 190 -0.47 -15.75 19.58
C THR A 190 0.17 -14.43 19.99
N VAL A 191 1.42 -14.43 20.41
CA VAL A 191 2.14 -13.23 20.88
C VAL A 191 3.37 -12.90 20.03
N GLY A 192 3.54 -13.54 18.88
CA GLY A 192 4.56 -13.23 17.89
C GLY A 192 5.99 -13.39 18.38
N VAL A 193 6.28 -14.47 19.11
CA VAL A 193 7.60 -14.71 19.73
C VAL A 193 8.48 -15.72 18.98
N LEU A 194 7.93 -16.40 17.99
CA LEU A 194 8.70 -17.36 17.20
C LEU A 194 9.82 -16.70 16.38
N ILE A 195 10.88 -17.47 16.23
CA ILE A 195 11.94 -17.21 15.25
C ILE A 195 12.04 -18.40 14.29
N PRO A 196 12.54 -18.22 13.05
CA PRO A 196 12.50 -19.27 12.01
C PRO A 196 13.12 -20.61 12.42
N VAL A 197 14.19 -20.62 13.23
CA VAL A 197 14.82 -21.87 13.69
C VAL A 197 13.90 -22.69 14.59
N ILE A 198 13.16 -22.04 15.48
CA ILE A 198 12.19 -22.71 16.37
C ILE A 198 10.94 -23.12 15.60
N THR A 199 10.48 -22.27 14.66
CA THR A 199 9.38 -22.61 13.75
C THR A 199 9.69 -23.91 12.98
N ARG A 200 10.90 -24.02 12.43
CA ARG A 200 11.36 -25.22 11.72
C ARG A 200 11.29 -26.46 12.61
N GLU A 201 11.84 -26.40 13.81
CA GLU A 201 11.81 -27.49 14.76
C GLU A 201 10.38 -27.93 15.10
N LEU A 202 9.53 -26.97 15.47
CA LEU A 202 8.15 -27.24 15.88
C LEU A 202 7.33 -27.88 14.75
N ILE A 203 7.36 -27.27 13.54
CA ILE A 203 6.57 -27.76 12.40
C ILE A 203 7.09 -29.12 11.91
N THR A 204 8.41 -29.34 11.89
CA THR A 204 8.98 -30.64 11.52
C THR A 204 8.49 -31.73 12.48
N ASN A 205 8.56 -31.50 13.80
CA ASN A 205 8.10 -32.46 14.80
C ASN A 205 6.59 -32.78 14.65
N LEU A 206 5.77 -31.76 14.36
CA LEU A 206 4.35 -31.94 14.11
C LEU A 206 4.09 -32.76 12.83
N LYS A 207 4.81 -32.47 11.74
CA LYS A 207 4.68 -33.21 10.46
C LYS A 207 5.18 -34.66 10.54
N GLU A 208 6.15 -34.95 11.38
CA GLU A 208 6.59 -36.32 11.65
C GLU A 208 5.53 -37.14 12.42
N ARG A 209 4.74 -36.46 13.28
CA ARG A 209 3.72 -37.10 14.11
C ARG A 209 2.35 -37.20 13.46
N TYR A 210 1.92 -36.17 12.70
CA TYR A 210 0.56 -36.06 12.19
C TYR A 210 0.49 -36.13 10.67
N THR A 211 -0.42 -36.95 10.15
CA THR A 211 -0.88 -36.91 8.75
C THR A 211 -1.94 -35.84 8.54
N THR A 212 -2.65 -35.44 9.61
CA THR A 212 -3.61 -34.32 9.60
C THR A 212 -2.93 -33.06 9.12
N PRO A 213 -3.54 -32.31 8.19
CA PRO A 213 -2.99 -31.06 7.67
C PRO A 213 -2.66 -30.05 8.77
N ILE A 214 -1.45 -29.45 8.68
CA ILE A 214 -1.00 -28.42 9.60
C ILE A 214 -1.27 -27.05 9.03
N SER A 215 -1.92 -26.20 9.83
CA SER A 215 -2.17 -24.80 9.59
C SER A 215 -1.29 -23.94 10.50
N VAL A 216 -0.92 -22.73 10.09
CA VAL A 216 -0.14 -21.82 10.90
C VAL A 216 -0.75 -20.43 10.93
N HIS A 217 -0.71 -19.78 12.09
CA HIS A 217 -1.24 -18.45 12.33
C HIS A 217 -0.26 -17.65 13.18
N PHE A 218 0.48 -16.73 12.57
CA PHE A 218 1.59 -16.06 13.25
C PHE A 218 1.41 -14.55 13.32
N HIS A 219 1.48 -14.00 14.56
CA HIS A 219 1.50 -12.58 14.80
C HIS A 219 2.88 -11.97 14.55
N ASN A 220 2.92 -10.67 14.31
CA ASN A 220 4.07 -9.95 13.74
C ASN A 220 4.80 -9.07 14.76
N ASP A 221 4.72 -9.38 16.06
CA ASP A 221 5.25 -8.52 17.13
C ASP A 221 6.76 -8.24 17.00
N PHE A 222 7.54 -9.18 16.49
CA PHE A 222 8.96 -8.99 16.16
C PHE A 222 9.25 -8.79 14.69
N GLY A 223 8.21 -8.59 13.83
CA GLY A 223 8.40 -8.42 12.40
C GLY A 223 8.76 -9.73 11.66
N LEU A 224 8.46 -10.88 12.22
CA LEU A 224 8.88 -12.19 11.70
C LEU A 224 7.72 -13.08 11.20
N ALA A 225 6.48 -12.61 11.26
CA ALA A 225 5.33 -13.43 10.92
C ALA A 225 5.42 -14.03 9.51
N THR A 226 5.67 -13.24 8.48
CA THR A 226 5.82 -13.73 7.10
C THR A 226 7.01 -14.68 6.97
N ALA A 227 8.15 -14.39 7.61
CA ALA A 227 9.33 -15.26 7.56
C ALA A 227 9.08 -16.60 8.26
N ASN A 228 8.40 -16.60 9.41
CA ASN A 228 8.02 -17.83 10.13
C ASN A 228 6.99 -18.64 9.32
N THR A 229 6.03 -17.98 8.67
CA THR A 229 5.05 -18.65 7.81
C THR A 229 5.71 -19.33 6.60
N LEU A 230 6.65 -18.66 5.94
CA LEU A 230 7.46 -19.26 4.87
C LEU A 230 8.24 -20.46 5.40
N THR A 231 8.89 -20.33 6.56
CA THR A 231 9.63 -21.43 7.20
C THR A 231 8.72 -22.60 7.53
N ALA A 232 7.50 -22.36 8.00
CA ALA A 232 6.53 -23.42 8.27
C ALA A 232 6.12 -24.15 6.97
N ILE A 233 5.91 -23.42 5.88
CA ILE A 233 5.61 -24.00 4.55
C ILE A 233 6.79 -24.85 4.06
N GLU A 234 8.04 -24.37 4.22
CA GLU A 234 9.23 -25.16 3.90
C GLU A 234 9.28 -26.52 4.63
N CYS A 235 8.70 -26.58 5.85
CA CYS A 235 8.65 -27.76 6.69
C CYS A 235 7.39 -28.62 6.48
N GLY A 236 6.52 -28.25 5.54
CA GLY A 236 5.36 -29.05 5.16
C GLY A 236 4.02 -28.57 5.74
N ALA A 237 3.94 -27.37 6.31
CA ALA A 237 2.64 -26.79 6.65
C ALA A 237 1.76 -26.69 5.40
N ASN A 238 0.48 -27.07 5.56
CA ASN A 238 -0.48 -27.17 4.47
C ASN A 238 -1.28 -25.88 4.26
N GLN A 239 -1.35 -25.02 5.28
CA GLN A 239 -2.18 -23.83 5.27
C GLN A 239 -1.51 -22.68 6.02
N ALA A 240 -1.64 -21.47 5.48
CA ALA A 240 -1.18 -20.24 6.09
C ALA A 240 -2.34 -19.29 6.33
N HIS A 241 -2.53 -18.86 7.59
CA HIS A 241 -3.41 -17.75 7.92
C HIS A 241 -2.69 -16.44 7.65
N VAL A 242 -3.36 -15.57 6.92
CA VAL A 242 -2.84 -14.26 6.51
C VAL A 242 -3.92 -13.19 6.63
N THR A 243 -3.48 -11.95 6.61
CA THR A 243 -4.40 -10.81 6.47
C THR A 243 -3.91 -9.87 5.39
N ILE A 244 -4.84 -9.20 4.72
CA ILE A 244 -4.50 -8.12 3.79
C ILE A 244 -3.71 -7.07 4.57
N ASN A 245 -2.59 -6.63 4.01
CA ASN A 245 -1.69 -5.64 4.61
C ASN A 245 -1.03 -6.09 5.92
N GLY A 246 -1.17 -7.35 6.32
CA GLY A 246 -0.72 -7.83 7.62
C GLY A 246 -1.50 -7.24 8.78
N MET A 247 -2.74 -6.81 8.58
CA MET A 247 -3.59 -6.22 9.63
C MET A 247 -3.87 -7.21 10.76
N GLY A 248 -4.19 -6.71 11.95
CA GLY A 248 -4.59 -7.53 13.09
C GLY A 248 -4.32 -6.88 14.42
N GLU A 249 -4.53 -7.66 15.47
CA GLU A 249 -4.27 -7.23 16.84
C GLU A 249 -2.80 -6.83 17.02
N ARG A 250 -2.52 -5.81 17.82
CA ARG A 250 -1.19 -5.24 18.08
C ARG A 250 -0.43 -4.84 16.80
N THR A 251 0.53 -5.66 16.36
CA THR A 251 1.37 -5.41 15.16
C THR A 251 0.91 -6.19 13.93
N GLY A 252 -0.22 -6.91 14.06
CA GLY A 252 -0.85 -7.65 12.99
C GLY A 252 -0.32 -9.07 12.78
N ASN A 253 -0.56 -9.61 11.60
CA ASN A 253 -0.33 -10.99 11.18
C ASN A 253 0.68 -11.10 10.03
N ALA A 254 0.92 -12.32 9.56
CA ALA A 254 1.57 -12.55 8.28
C ALA A 254 0.79 -11.83 7.16
N SER A 255 1.50 -11.10 6.32
CA SER A 255 0.92 -10.30 5.25
C SER A 255 0.59 -11.17 4.03
N LEU A 256 -0.67 -11.11 3.56
CA LEU A 256 -1.17 -11.84 2.39
C LEU A 256 -0.28 -11.60 1.16
N GLU A 257 -0.06 -10.33 0.81
CA GLU A 257 0.68 -9.93 -0.38
C GLU A 257 2.16 -10.31 -0.30
N GLU A 258 2.78 -10.20 0.87
CA GLU A 258 4.18 -10.57 1.06
C GLU A 258 4.38 -12.09 0.94
N LEU A 259 3.49 -12.86 1.56
CA LEU A 259 3.55 -14.33 1.50
C LEU A 259 3.35 -14.84 0.07
N ILE A 260 2.28 -14.41 -0.60
CA ILE A 260 1.94 -14.87 -1.95
C ILE A 260 3.06 -14.53 -2.94
N VAL A 261 3.55 -13.30 -2.92
CA VAL A 261 4.59 -12.87 -3.85
C VAL A 261 5.92 -13.57 -3.56
N ALA A 262 6.27 -13.80 -2.29
CA ALA A 262 7.45 -14.57 -1.95
C ALA A 262 7.35 -16.02 -2.46
N LEU A 263 6.22 -16.70 -2.23
CA LEU A 263 6.00 -18.07 -2.72
C LEU A 263 6.08 -18.12 -4.25
N HIS A 264 5.44 -17.19 -4.95
CA HIS A 264 5.45 -17.13 -6.41
C HIS A 264 6.85 -16.80 -6.96
N ALA A 265 7.45 -15.66 -6.55
CA ALA A 265 8.63 -15.12 -7.18
C ALA A 265 9.95 -15.71 -6.64
N ALA A 266 10.06 -15.95 -5.31
CA ALA A 266 11.29 -16.46 -4.71
C ALA A 266 11.31 -17.98 -4.62
N TYR A 267 10.15 -18.62 -4.37
CA TYR A 267 10.04 -20.07 -4.23
C TYR A 267 9.59 -20.76 -5.51
N ASN A 268 9.15 -20.02 -6.53
CA ASN A 268 8.57 -20.58 -7.77
C ASN A 268 7.44 -21.58 -7.47
N ILE A 269 6.53 -21.22 -6.56
CA ILE A 269 5.34 -21.97 -6.20
C ILE A 269 4.13 -21.20 -6.77
N ASP A 270 3.36 -21.87 -7.60
CA ASP A 270 2.12 -21.32 -8.16
C ASP A 270 0.94 -21.69 -7.26
N LEU A 271 0.15 -20.69 -6.88
CA LEU A 271 -0.96 -20.80 -5.92
C LEU A 271 -2.34 -20.60 -6.58
N ASP A 272 -2.43 -20.56 -7.90
CA ASP A 272 -3.68 -20.21 -8.63
C ASP A 272 -4.28 -18.86 -8.19
N ILE A 273 -3.44 -17.90 -7.76
CA ILE A 273 -3.85 -16.60 -7.28
C ILE A 273 -3.54 -15.51 -8.32
N ASP A 274 -4.52 -14.65 -8.62
CA ASP A 274 -4.33 -13.48 -9.50
C ASP A 274 -3.58 -12.36 -8.76
N THR A 275 -2.26 -12.45 -8.74
CA THR A 275 -1.40 -11.49 -8.05
C THR A 275 -1.57 -10.06 -8.54
N THR A 276 -2.09 -9.84 -9.78
CA THR A 276 -2.32 -8.49 -10.34
C THR A 276 -3.37 -7.69 -9.58
N GLN A 277 -4.15 -8.33 -8.72
CA GLN A 277 -5.16 -7.69 -7.87
C GLN A 277 -4.59 -7.16 -6.53
N LEU A 278 -3.37 -7.56 -6.14
CA LEU A 278 -2.83 -7.32 -4.78
C LEU A 278 -2.74 -5.84 -4.43
N TYR A 279 -2.18 -5.00 -5.30
CA TYR A 279 -2.07 -3.57 -5.04
C TYR A 279 -3.44 -2.92 -4.87
N SER A 280 -4.37 -3.19 -5.79
CA SER A 280 -5.71 -2.60 -5.73
C SER A 280 -6.52 -3.07 -4.51
N LEU A 281 -6.33 -4.32 -4.07
CA LEU A 281 -6.94 -4.88 -2.87
C LEU A 281 -6.37 -4.22 -1.59
N SER A 282 -5.04 -4.08 -1.52
CA SER A 282 -4.35 -3.40 -0.42
C SER A 282 -4.85 -1.96 -0.23
N GLU A 283 -4.88 -1.17 -1.31
CA GLU A 283 -5.38 0.20 -1.31
C GLU A 283 -6.87 0.28 -0.91
N PHE A 284 -7.68 -0.64 -1.42
CA PHE A 284 -9.10 -0.70 -1.10
C PHE A 284 -9.33 -0.94 0.40
N VAL A 285 -8.65 -1.94 0.98
CA VAL A 285 -8.79 -2.26 2.41
C VAL A 285 -8.22 -1.14 3.28
N GLY A 286 -7.06 -0.58 2.92
CA GLY A 286 -6.49 0.56 3.63
C GLY A 286 -7.44 1.76 3.69
N ARG A 287 -8.17 2.02 2.61
CA ARG A 287 -9.17 3.10 2.56
C ARG A 287 -10.41 2.82 3.41
N ILE A 288 -10.95 1.60 3.37
CA ILE A 288 -12.13 1.20 4.15
C ILE A 288 -11.83 1.21 5.63
N THR A 289 -10.71 0.64 6.04
CA THR A 289 -10.31 0.52 7.44
C THR A 289 -9.76 1.82 8.03
N GLY A 290 -9.38 2.78 7.17
CA GLY A 290 -8.71 4.02 7.59
C GLY A 290 -7.24 3.81 7.99
N ILE A 291 -6.71 2.59 7.90
CA ILE A 291 -5.30 2.29 8.21
C ILE A 291 -4.44 2.73 7.02
N LYS A 292 -3.64 3.76 7.23
CA LYS A 292 -2.70 4.22 6.21
C LYS A 292 -1.55 3.24 6.05
N MET A 293 -1.37 2.72 4.84
CA MET A 293 -0.21 1.90 4.53
C MET A 293 1.08 2.70 4.64
N PRO A 294 2.12 2.16 5.29
CA PRO A 294 3.46 2.72 5.20
C PRO A 294 3.91 2.78 3.73
N VAL A 295 4.46 3.92 3.32
CA VAL A 295 4.90 4.10 1.93
C VAL A 295 5.96 3.08 1.49
N ASN A 296 6.73 2.56 2.45
CA ASN A 296 7.78 1.55 2.24
C ASN A 296 7.31 0.11 2.53
N LYS A 297 5.99 -0.13 2.66
CA LYS A 297 5.51 -1.51 2.84
C LYS A 297 5.96 -2.37 1.64
N PRO A 298 6.51 -3.57 1.90
CA PRO A 298 6.88 -4.48 0.81
C PRO A 298 5.70 -4.73 -0.14
N ILE A 299 5.99 -4.91 -1.41
CA ILE A 299 5.08 -5.30 -2.48
C ILE A 299 4.05 -4.22 -2.86
N VAL A 300 3.28 -3.68 -1.91
CA VAL A 300 2.11 -2.80 -2.17
C VAL A 300 2.30 -1.36 -1.68
N GLY A 301 3.39 -1.04 -1.01
CA GLY A 301 3.65 0.33 -0.57
C GLY A 301 3.92 1.27 -1.74
N ALA A 302 3.55 2.55 -1.59
CA ALA A 302 3.69 3.55 -2.64
C ALA A 302 5.14 3.71 -3.16
N ASN A 303 6.14 3.33 -2.37
CA ASN A 303 7.55 3.37 -2.76
C ASN A 303 8.12 2.02 -3.20
N ALA A 304 7.32 0.93 -3.21
CA ALA A 304 7.82 -0.40 -3.56
C ALA A 304 8.50 -0.46 -4.95
N PHE A 305 8.03 0.36 -5.89
CA PHE A 305 8.56 0.50 -7.25
C PHE A 305 8.88 1.96 -7.61
N ALA A 306 9.31 2.75 -6.60
CA ALA A 306 9.67 4.15 -6.79
C ALA A 306 11.19 4.33 -6.73
N HIS A 307 11.76 5.04 -7.70
CA HIS A 307 13.18 5.30 -7.80
C HIS A 307 13.46 6.80 -7.90
N GLU A 308 14.32 7.33 -7.03
CA GLU A 308 14.76 8.73 -7.06
C GLU A 308 16.26 8.84 -7.38
N SER A 309 17.09 7.92 -6.84
CA SER A 309 18.54 7.95 -7.02
C SER A 309 18.92 7.83 -8.49
N GLY A 310 19.73 8.77 -8.98
CA GLY A 310 20.17 8.78 -10.38
C GLY A 310 20.85 7.49 -10.84
N ILE A 311 21.58 6.80 -9.96
CA ILE A 311 22.22 5.51 -10.26
C ILE A 311 21.17 4.42 -10.45
N HIS A 312 20.17 4.36 -9.55
CA HIS A 312 19.08 3.39 -9.63
C HIS A 312 18.22 3.63 -10.88
N VAL A 313 17.82 4.88 -11.13
CA VAL A 313 17.03 5.24 -12.31
C VAL A 313 17.76 4.87 -13.60
N HIS A 314 19.07 5.15 -13.68
CA HIS A 314 19.88 4.76 -14.86
C HIS A 314 19.87 3.24 -15.04
N GLY A 315 20.06 2.47 -13.98
CA GLY A 315 20.01 1.01 -14.03
C GLY A 315 18.65 0.50 -14.51
N VAL A 316 17.58 0.95 -13.86
CA VAL A 316 16.19 0.53 -14.15
C VAL A 316 15.76 0.88 -15.58
N LEU A 317 16.14 2.05 -16.09
CA LEU A 317 15.86 2.46 -17.48
C LEU A 317 16.56 1.57 -18.52
N ASN A 318 17.76 1.05 -18.20
CA ASN A 318 18.46 0.11 -19.07
C ASN A 318 17.92 -1.32 -18.94
N ASN A 319 17.72 -1.77 -17.70
CA ASN A 319 17.10 -3.07 -17.37
C ASN A 319 16.54 -3.01 -15.96
N ALA A 320 15.24 -3.18 -15.81
CA ALA A 320 14.55 -3.13 -14.52
C ALA A 320 15.11 -4.12 -13.49
N LEU A 321 15.56 -5.30 -13.94
CA LEU A 321 16.17 -6.34 -13.10
C LEU A 321 17.43 -5.90 -12.34
N THR A 322 18.02 -4.76 -12.68
CA THR A 322 19.19 -4.23 -11.96
C THR A 322 18.84 -3.84 -10.52
N TYR A 323 17.60 -3.45 -10.25
CA TYR A 323 17.15 -2.97 -8.94
C TYR A 323 15.73 -3.42 -8.55
N GLU A 324 14.98 -4.08 -9.42
CA GLU A 324 13.66 -4.60 -9.14
C GLU A 324 13.68 -6.14 -9.12
N PRO A 325 13.33 -6.78 -7.99
CA PRO A 325 13.29 -8.25 -7.90
C PRO A 325 12.09 -8.85 -8.62
N ILE A 326 11.04 -8.06 -8.82
CA ILE A 326 9.81 -8.40 -9.54
C ILE A 326 9.36 -7.21 -10.38
N SER A 327 8.57 -7.44 -11.42
CA SER A 327 7.93 -6.34 -12.15
C SER A 327 6.74 -5.77 -11.36
N PRO A 328 6.48 -4.46 -11.39
CA PRO A 328 5.32 -3.88 -10.72
C PRO A 328 3.99 -4.41 -11.26
N GLU A 329 3.92 -4.77 -12.54
CA GLU A 329 2.73 -5.32 -13.17
C GLU A 329 2.32 -6.68 -12.58
N LEU A 330 3.28 -7.44 -12.05
CA LEU A 330 3.00 -8.71 -11.37
C LEU A 330 2.00 -8.54 -10.22
N VAL A 331 2.03 -7.41 -9.57
CA VAL A 331 1.19 -7.11 -8.40
C VAL A 331 0.15 -6.01 -8.67
N GLY A 332 -0.02 -5.62 -9.94
CA GLY A 332 -0.95 -4.55 -10.36
C GLY A 332 -0.50 -3.16 -9.95
N HIS A 333 0.78 -2.98 -9.66
CA HIS A 333 1.38 -1.67 -9.34
C HIS A 333 2.01 -1.02 -10.59
N SER A 334 2.55 0.17 -10.45
CA SER A 334 3.27 0.88 -11.50
C SER A 334 4.61 1.41 -11.01
N ARG A 335 5.60 1.42 -11.92
CA ARG A 335 6.91 2.03 -11.65
C ARG A 335 6.78 3.55 -11.62
N ARG A 336 7.45 4.17 -10.66
CA ARG A 336 7.54 5.63 -10.53
C ARG A 336 8.99 6.10 -10.47
N ILE A 337 9.30 7.10 -11.30
CA ILE A 337 10.52 7.89 -11.15
C ILE A 337 10.14 9.15 -10.38
N VAL A 338 10.71 9.32 -9.20
CA VAL A 338 10.48 10.48 -8.32
C VAL A 338 11.59 11.48 -8.56
N LEU A 339 11.23 12.76 -8.64
CA LEU A 339 12.19 13.85 -8.78
C LEU A 339 12.39 14.56 -7.44
N GLY A 340 13.65 14.84 -7.10
CA GLY A 340 14.00 15.48 -5.83
C GLY A 340 15.50 15.71 -5.70
N LYS A 341 15.97 15.77 -4.47
CA LYS A 341 17.38 16.09 -4.15
C LYS A 341 18.40 15.15 -4.80
N HIS A 342 18.07 13.86 -4.88
CA HIS A 342 18.98 12.82 -5.39
C HIS A 342 18.81 12.51 -6.88
N THR A 343 17.93 13.25 -7.56
CA THR A 343 17.64 13.06 -8.98
C THR A 343 18.88 13.27 -9.86
N GLY A 344 19.13 12.31 -10.74
CA GLY A 344 20.14 12.42 -11.79
C GLY A 344 19.57 12.97 -13.10
N ALA A 345 20.45 13.47 -13.98
CA ALA A 345 20.07 14.03 -15.29
C ALA A 345 19.23 13.05 -16.15
N ASN A 346 19.57 11.75 -16.11
CA ASN A 346 18.84 10.74 -16.88
C ASN A 346 17.38 10.57 -16.45
N ALA A 347 17.08 10.75 -15.16
CA ALA A 347 15.70 10.68 -14.65
C ALA A 347 14.86 11.84 -15.20
N VAL A 348 15.41 13.05 -15.23
CA VAL A 348 14.73 14.23 -15.77
C VAL A 348 14.54 14.08 -17.28
N LYS A 349 15.58 13.64 -18.01
CA LYS A 349 15.48 13.39 -19.48
C LYS A 349 14.37 12.38 -19.79
N ALA A 350 14.36 11.23 -19.11
CA ALA A 350 13.37 10.19 -19.32
C ALA A 350 11.93 10.68 -19.06
N LYS A 351 11.72 11.51 -18.03
CA LYS A 351 10.40 12.10 -17.77
C LYS A 351 10.01 13.14 -18.83
N LEU A 352 10.92 13.98 -19.26
CA LEU A 352 10.66 14.95 -20.34
C LEU A 352 10.31 14.23 -21.66
N GLU A 353 11.04 13.17 -22.01
CA GLU A 353 10.73 12.32 -23.17
C GLU A 353 9.34 11.67 -23.04
N HIS A 354 8.97 11.18 -21.85
CA HIS A 354 7.64 10.61 -21.60
C HIS A 354 6.52 11.62 -21.85
N TYR A 355 6.75 12.90 -21.57
CA TYR A 355 5.80 13.99 -21.83
C TYR A 355 5.95 14.63 -23.21
N ASN A 356 6.81 14.10 -24.09
CA ASN A 356 7.12 14.65 -25.39
C ASN A 356 7.58 16.12 -25.33
N ILE A 357 8.39 16.46 -24.34
CA ILE A 357 8.97 17.78 -24.14
C ILE A 357 10.44 17.75 -24.58
N ASP A 358 10.72 18.39 -25.70
CA ASP A 358 12.07 18.53 -26.23
C ASP A 358 12.71 19.84 -25.77
N LEU A 359 13.88 19.74 -25.16
CA LEU A 359 14.68 20.87 -24.69
C LEU A 359 16.05 20.87 -25.37
N THR A 360 16.56 22.06 -25.68
CA THR A 360 17.97 22.21 -26.00
C THR A 360 18.81 21.91 -24.78
N GLU A 361 20.09 21.55 -24.96
CA GLU A 361 20.98 21.22 -23.83
C GLU A 361 21.06 22.38 -22.81
N LYS A 362 21.04 23.64 -23.25
CA LYS A 362 21.04 24.80 -22.37
C LYS A 362 19.77 24.88 -21.54
N GLN A 363 18.59 24.71 -22.16
CA GLN A 363 17.30 24.70 -21.47
C GLN A 363 17.22 23.53 -20.49
N PHE A 364 17.68 22.33 -20.89
CA PHE A 364 17.74 21.19 -20.01
C PHE A 364 18.59 21.46 -18.75
N GLN A 365 19.75 22.10 -18.88
CA GLN A 365 20.59 22.45 -17.72
C GLN A 365 19.87 23.43 -16.78
N THR A 366 19.13 24.40 -17.31
CA THR A 366 18.35 25.34 -16.52
C THR A 366 17.24 24.61 -15.72
N VAL A 367 16.45 23.78 -16.42
CA VAL A 367 15.37 22.97 -15.82
C VAL A 367 15.94 22.03 -14.75
N PHE A 368 17.02 21.30 -15.06
CA PHE A 368 17.70 20.40 -14.14
C PHE A 368 18.17 21.11 -12.86
N ASN A 369 18.78 22.28 -13.00
CA ASN A 369 19.24 23.09 -11.87
C ASN A 369 18.07 23.58 -11.00
N GLN A 370 16.93 23.94 -11.59
CA GLN A 370 15.74 24.34 -10.84
C GLN A 370 15.15 23.16 -10.06
N ILE A 371 15.07 21.97 -10.66
CA ILE A 371 14.63 20.75 -9.97
C ILE A 371 15.56 20.44 -8.79
N LYS A 372 16.87 20.55 -8.99
CA LYS A 372 17.86 20.33 -7.91
C LYS A 372 17.68 21.35 -6.78
N ALA A 373 17.47 22.61 -7.11
CA ALA A 373 17.26 23.67 -6.13
C ALA A 373 15.98 23.45 -5.31
N LEU A 374 14.91 22.96 -5.94
CA LEU A 374 13.67 22.55 -5.22
C LEU A 374 13.94 21.38 -4.28
N GLY A 375 14.63 20.34 -4.77
CA GLY A 375 15.02 19.18 -3.97
C GLY A 375 15.92 19.56 -2.78
N ASP A 376 16.85 20.49 -2.95
CA ASP A 376 17.73 20.98 -1.86
C ASP A 376 16.94 21.75 -0.79
N LYS A 377 15.81 22.39 -1.16
CA LYS A 377 14.86 22.99 -0.23
C LYS A 377 13.96 21.95 0.48
N GLY A 378 14.14 20.66 0.21
CA GLY A 378 13.32 19.57 0.78
C GLY A 378 11.98 19.35 0.10
N LYS A 379 11.74 19.95 -1.06
CA LYS A 379 10.50 19.76 -1.82
C LYS A 379 10.59 18.51 -2.71
N THR A 380 9.52 17.73 -2.75
CA THR A 380 9.32 16.71 -3.78
C THR A 380 8.84 17.41 -5.04
N VAL A 381 9.52 17.18 -6.16
CA VAL A 381 9.11 17.75 -7.46
C VAL A 381 8.11 16.79 -8.12
N THR A 382 6.92 17.27 -8.37
CA THR A 382 5.88 16.50 -9.06
C THR A 382 6.12 16.51 -10.59
N ASP A 383 5.38 15.66 -11.28
CA ASP A 383 5.42 15.63 -12.75
C ASP A 383 4.87 16.92 -13.35
N ASP A 384 3.87 17.53 -12.69
CA ASP A 384 3.31 18.81 -13.10
C ASP A 384 4.30 19.96 -12.88
N ASP A 385 5.06 19.95 -11.76
CA ASP A 385 6.16 20.90 -11.55
C ASP A 385 7.20 20.82 -12.66
N LEU A 386 7.65 19.59 -13.02
CA LEU A 386 8.59 19.40 -14.10
C LEU A 386 8.08 19.98 -15.41
N ARG A 387 6.83 19.68 -15.76
CA ARG A 387 6.20 20.17 -17.01
C ARG A 387 6.10 21.70 -17.02
N ALA A 388 5.64 22.28 -15.91
CA ALA A 388 5.50 23.73 -15.78
C ALA A 388 6.86 24.44 -15.89
N ILE A 389 7.88 23.94 -15.22
CA ILE A 389 9.26 24.49 -15.29
C ILE A 389 9.79 24.38 -16.72
N ALA A 390 9.62 23.23 -17.38
CA ALA A 390 10.11 23.03 -18.74
C ALA A 390 9.38 23.92 -19.78
N ILE A 391 8.07 24.05 -19.67
CA ILE A 391 7.27 24.93 -20.57
C ILE A 391 7.67 26.40 -20.35
N THR A 392 7.86 26.83 -19.11
CA THR A 392 8.32 28.19 -18.79
C THR A 392 9.67 28.47 -19.43
N GLU A 393 10.63 27.51 -19.36
CA GLU A 393 11.96 27.67 -19.97
C GLU A 393 11.88 27.71 -21.51
N ILE A 394 11.02 26.90 -22.14
CA ILE A 394 10.79 26.97 -23.59
C ILE A 394 10.22 28.35 -23.99
N SER A 395 9.27 28.86 -23.20
CA SER A 395 8.59 30.12 -23.49
C SER A 395 9.55 31.31 -23.29
N SER A 396 10.40 31.28 -22.26
CA SER A 396 11.36 32.33 -21.96
C SER A 396 12.51 32.42 -22.97
N ALA A 397 12.75 31.38 -23.76
CA ALA A 397 13.78 31.38 -24.82
C ALA A 397 13.32 32.11 -26.10
N LYS A 398 12.04 32.47 -26.25
CA LYS A 398 11.59 33.40 -27.29
C LYS A 398 12.01 34.80 -26.88
N GLU A 399 12.73 35.50 -27.76
CA GLU A 399 13.02 36.93 -27.54
C GLU A 399 11.69 37.70 -27.40
N THR A 400 11.36 38.05 -26.18
CA THR A 400 10.20 38.88 -25.89
C THR A 400 10.60 40.33 -26.02
N PRO A 401 9.88 41.12 -26.79
CA PRO A 401 10.17 42.55 -26.94
C PRO A 401 9.95 43.34 -25.65
N ILE A 402 9.28 42.70 -24.67
CA ILE A 402 9.00 43.24 -23.32
C ILE A 402 9.59 42.33 -22.28
N LYS A 403 10.37 42.86 -21.34
CA LYS A 403 11.04 42.13 -20.29
C LYS A 403 10.85 42.79 -18.93
N LEU A 404 10.43 42.03 -17.91
CA LEU A 404 10.35 42.54 -16.55
C LEU A 404 11.76 42.66 -15.96
N GLU A 405 12.15 43.86 -15.55
CA GLU A 405 13.45 44.16 -14.94
C GLU A 405 13.33 44.41 -13.43
N GLY A 406 12.14 44.80 -12.96
CA GLY A 406 11.90 45.04 -11.53
C GLY A 406 10.43 45.10 -11.17
N LEU A 407 10.11 44.61 -9.98
CA LEU A 407 8.77 44.63 -9.38
C LEU A 407 8.89 45.00 -7.89
N GLY A 408 8.18 46.03 -7.48
CA GLY A 408 8.03 46.40 -6.06
C GLY A 408 6.54 46.47 -5.73
N ILE A 409 6.13 45.82 -4.63
CA ILE A 409 4.72 45.79 -4.22
C ILE A 409 4.57 46.25 -2.78
N LEU A 410 3.62 47.14 -2.55
CA LEU A 410 3.15 47.56 -1.24
C LEU A 410 1.67 47.17 -1.12
N SER A 411 1.34 46.30 -0.17
CA SER A 411 -0.05 45.91 0.10
C SER A 411 -0.26 45.60 1.57
N GLY A 412 -1.43 45.92 2.11
CA GLY A 412 -1.78 45.69 3.51
C GLY A 412 -3.17 46.21 3.86
N ALA A 413 -3.63 45.92 5.06
CA ALA A 413 -5.01 46.21 5.50
C ALA A 413 -5.37 47.73 5.53
N VAL A 414 -4.38 48.62 5.62
CA VAL A 414 -4.59 50.07 5.76
C VAL A 414 -3.91 50.88 4.67
N VAL A 415 -3.30 50.26 3.69
CA VAL A 415 -2.66 50.90 2.53
C VAL A 415 -3.29 50.44 1.25
N SER A 416 -3.53 51.39 0.33
CA SER A 416 -3.99 50.99 -1.03
C SER A 416 -2.91 50.16 -1.70
N PRO A 417 -3.25 49.00 -2.23
CA PRO A 417 -2.31 48.17 -2.97
C PRO A 417 -1.66 49.00 -4.10
N THR A 418 -0.32 49.07 -4.09
CA THR A 418 0.46 49.82 -5.05
C THR A 418 1.58 48.94 -5.59
N ALA A 419 1.77 48.92 -6.89
CA ALA A 419 2.86 48.22 -7.56
C ALA A 419 3.72 49.18 -8.38
N THR A 420 5.04 49.07 -8.24
CA THR A 420 6.01 49.73 -9.10
C THR A 420 6.59 48.69 -10.04
N VAL A 421 6.42 48.86 -11.33
CA VAL A 421 6.87 47.95 -12.36
C VAL A 421 7.91 48.60 -13.24
N LYS A 422 9.00 47.90 -13.51
CA LYS A 422 10.06 48.32 -14.42
C LYS A 422 10.19 47.33 -15.55
N LEU A 423 9.92 47.79 -16.78
CA LEU A 423 9.99 46.99 -18.00
C LEU A 423 11.10 47.49 -18.92
N ASN A 424 11.75 46.55 -19.58
CA ASN A 424 12.56 46.80 -20.77
C ASN A 424 11.72 46.52 -22.01
N ILE A 425 11.37 47.56 -22.73
CA ILE A 425 10.53 47.48 -23.96
C ILE A 425 11.44 47.82 -25.14
N ASN A 426 11.75 46.86 -25.99
CA ASN A 426 12.62 47.04 -27.16
C ASN A 426 13.97 47.72 -26.81
N GLY A 427 14.58 47.33 -25.68
CA GLY A 427 15.87 47.92 -25.21
C GLY A 427 15.76 49.24 -24.46
N LYS A 428 14.55 49.78 -24.24
CA LYS A 428 14.33 51.01 -23.45
C LYS A 428 13.70 50.64 -22.09
N LEU A 429 14.32 51.10 -21.02
CA LEU A 429 13.79 50.95 -19.68
C LEU A 429 12.69 52.01 -19.44
N LYS A 430 11.50 51.54 -19.04
CA LYS A 430 10.38 52.35 -18.56
C LYS A 430 9.97 51.87 -17.18
N GLU A 431 9.53 52.77 -16.32
CA GLU A 431 9.11 52.48 -14.95
C GLU A 431 7.89 53.34 -14.59
N THR A 432 6.89 52.73 -13.94
CA THR A 432 5.73 53.45 -13.39
C THR A 432 5.21 52.77 -12.14
N SER A 433 4.32 53.48 -11.41
CA SER A 433 3.69 52.98 -10.19
C SER A 433 2.19 53.23 -10.26
N CYS A 434 1.41 52.17 -10.13
CA CYS A 434 -0.05 52.22 -10.14
C CYS A 434 -0.66 51.61 -8.87
N THR A 435 -1.88 52.05 -8.55
CA THR A 435 -2.71 51.44 -7.52
C THR A 435 -3.72 50.46 -8.11
N GLY A 436 -4.24 49.56 -7.28
CA GLY A 436 -5.27 48.61 -7.67
C GLY A 436 -6.11 48.13 -6.50
N VAL A 437 -7.11 47.27 -6.78
CA VAL A 437 -7.94 46.67 -5.74
C VAL A 437 -7.19 45.55 -4.96
N GLY A 438 -6.11 45.06 -5.55
CA GLY A 438 -5.19 44.06 -4.98
C GLY A 438 -3.78 44.18 -5.56
N PRO A 439 -2.78 43.45 -5.01
CA PRO A 439 -1.38 43.55 -5.46
C PRO A 439 -1.18 43.17 -6.93
N VAL A 440 -1.88 42.13 -7.39
CA VAL A 440 -1.83 41.68 -8.80
C VAL A 440 -2.46 42.72 -9.73
N ASP A 441 -3.63 43.24 -9.36
CA ASP A 441 -4.32 44.28 -10.14
C ASP A 441 -3.49 45.60 -10.23
N ALA A 442 -2.86 45.99 -9.14
CA ALA A 442 -1.96 47.16 -9.15
C ALA A 442 -0.78 46.95 -10.12
N ALA A 443 -0.20 45.77 -10.16
CA ALA A 443 0.90 45.42 -11.07
C ALA A 443 0.45 45.36 -12.53
N ILE A 444 -0.72 44.77 -12.80
CA ILE A 444 -1.30 44.74 -14.15
C ILE A 444 -1.59 46.14 -14.65
N ASN A 445 -2.15 47.02 -13.80
CA ASN A 445 -2.40 48.39 -14.15
C ASN A 445 -1.10 49.15 -14.50
N ALA A 446 -0.02 48.89 -13.75
CA ALA A 446 1.29 49.50 -14.05
C ALA A 446 1.87 48.94 -15.39
N ILE A 447 1.72 47.66 -15.67
CA ILE A 447 2.12 47.08 -16.95
C ILE A 447 1.33 47.72 -18.09
N ARG A 448 0.00 47.78 -17.97
CA ARG A 448 -0.86 48.39 -18.99
C ARG A 448 -0.45 49.84 -19.31
N GLU A 449 -0.19 50.66 -18.29
CA GLU A 449 0.28 52.01 -18.45
C GLU A 449 1.62 52.11 -19.21
N LEU A 450 2.54 51.17 -18.96
CA LEU A 450 3.85 51.15 -19.62
C LEU A 450 3.78 50.74 -21.11
N ILE A 451 2.78 49.91 -21.47
CA ILE A 451 2.67 49.32 -22.80
C ILE A 451 1.54 49.95 -23.66
N GLN A 452 0.70 50.85 -23.08
CA GLN A 452 -0.46 51.43 -23.78
C GLN A 452 -0.13 52.10 -25.12
N ASP A 453 1.09 52.64 -25.26
CA ASP A 453 1.57 53.21 -26.52
C ASP A 453 1.90 52.15 -27.57
N THR A 454 1.98 50.87 -27.19
CA THR A 454 2.45 49.75 -28.01
C THR A 454 1.31 48.80 -28.34
N MET A 455 0.46 48.52 -27.36
CA MET A 455 -0.70 47.61 -27.53
C MET A 455 -1.71 47.84 -26.39
N ASP A 456 -2.99 47.64 -26.72
CA ASP A 456 -4.08 47.65 -25.76
C ASP A 456 -4.38 46.22 -25.37
N ILE A 457 -4.27 45.89 -24.09
CA ILE A 457 -4.44 44.51 -23.58
C ILE A 457 -5.54 44.50 -22.51
N GLU A 458 -6.53 43.63 -22.76
CA GLU A 458 -7.58 43.30 -21.80
C GLU A 458 -7.41 41.89 -21.25
N LEU A 459 -7.44 41.72 -19.92
CA LEU A 459 -7.39 40.42 -19.29
C LEU A 459 -8.80 39.81 -19.27
N GLU A 460 -9.02 38.72 -19.98
CA GLU A 460 -10.33 38.05 -20.10
C GLU A 460 -10.48 36.92 -19.08
N GLU A 461 -9.40 36.16 -18.83
CA GLU A 461 -9.40 35.04 -17.91
C GLU A 461 -8.13 35.02 -17.08
N TYR A 462 -8.29 34.71 -15.80
CA TYR A 462 -7.20 34.58 -14.84
C TYR A 462 -7.47 33.39 -13.96
N ASN A 463 -6.64 32.35 -14.09
CA ASN A 463 -6.68 31.13 -13.29
C ASN A 463 -5.39 30.97 -12.50
N LEU A 464 -5.54 30.69 -11.20
CA LEU A 464 -4.44 30.44 -10.29
C LEU A 464 -4.63 29.09 -9.64
N GLU A 465 -3.64 28.22 -9.77
CA GLU A 465 -3.63 26.94 -9.09
C GLU A 465 -2.34 26.74 -8.28
N ALA A 466 -2.47 26.14 -7.09
CA ALA A 466 -1.32 25.68 -6.34
C ALA A 466 -0.94 24.28 -6.84
N ILE A 467 0.23 24.15 -7.46
CA ILE A 467 0.70 22.87 -8.02
C ILE A 467 1.22 21.96 -6.89
N THR A 468 1.82 22.54 -5.85
CA THR A 468 2.35 21.81 -4.69
C THR A 468 1.60 22.17 -3.42
N GLY A 469 1.62 21.28 -2.40
CA GLY A 469 1.01 21.55 -1.09
C GLY A 469 1.95 22.34 -0.16
N GLY A 470 1.37 23.12 0.77
CA GLY A 470 2.11 23.86 1.80
C GLY A 470 2.03 25.38 1.64
N THR A 471 2.59 26.11 2.61
CA THR A 471 2.60 27.60 2.62
C THR A 471 3.58 28.21 1.62
N ASP A 472 4.44 27.39 1.05
CA ASP A 472 5.47 27.70 0.05
C ASP A 472 5.22 26.96 -1.27
N ALA A 473 3.93 26.65 -1.56
CA ALA A 473 3.51 25.97 -2.77
C ALA A 473 3.91 26.76 -4.02
N LEU A 474 4.34 26.04 -5.08
CA LEU A 474 4.47 26.61 -6.40
C LEU A 474 3.08 26.98 -6.92
N ALA A 475 2.93 28.23 -7.33
CA ALA A 475 1.73 28.73 -7.97
C ALA A 475 1.91 28.70 -9.50
N GLU A 476 0.98 28.08 -10.21
CA GLU A 476 0.84 28.23 -11.64
C GLU A 476 -0.27 29.25 -11.94
N VAL A 477 0.03 30.22 -12.77
CA VAL A 477 -0.95 31.16 -13.26
C VAL A 477 -1.11 30.99 -14.76
N PHE A 478 -2.36 30.91 -15.19
CA PHE A 478 -2.76 30.88 -16.57
C PHE A 478 -3.65 32.10 -16.84
N VAL A 479 -3.34 32.83 -17.91
CA VAL A 479 -4.09 34.01 -18.32
C VAL A 479 -4.52 33.92 -19.78
N ILE A 480 -5.69 34.48 -20.10
CA ILE A 480 -6.12 34.80 -21.46
C ILE A 480 -6.26 36.31 -21.55
N SER A 481 -5.57 36.91 -22.48
CA SER A 481 -5.67 38.31 -22.77
C SER A 481 -6.13 38.54 -24.22
N SER A 482 -6.86 39.60 -24.45
CA SER A 482 -7.23 40.06 -25.80
C SER A 482 -6.63 41.44 -26.12
N ASP A 483 -6.36 41.70 -27.38
CA ASP A 483 -6.00 43.03 -27.86
C ASP A 483 -7.25 43.81 -28.28
N GLY A 484 -7.10 45.10 -28.56
CA GLY A 484 -8.20 45.98 -29.02
C GLY A 484 -8.84 45.53 -30.35
N GLU A 485 -8.28 44.59 -31.08
CA GLU A 485 -8.79 43.98 -32.31
C GLU A 485 -9.49 42.64 -32.09
N GLY A 486 -9.51 42.12 -30.84
CA GLY A 486 -10.16 40.87 -30.45
C GLY A 486 -9.31 39.62 -30.66
N ASN A 487 -8.02 39.75 -30.97
CA ASN A 487 -7.12 38.59 -31.01
C ASN A 487 -6.78 38.16 -29.57
N LYS A 488 -6.88 36.86 -29.32
CA LYS A 488 -6.59 36.28 -27.98
C LYS A 488 -5.19 35.70 -27.90
N SER A 489 -4.54 35.97 -26.82
CA SER A 489 -3.26 35.39 -26.45
C SER A 489 -3.35 34.69 -25.09
N THR A 490 -2.59 33.60 -24.91
CA THR A 490 -2.54 32.87 -23.67
C THR A 490 -1.14 32.98 -23.07
N GLY A 491 -1.06 33.23 -21.77
CA GLY A 491 0.17 33.23 -21.01
C GLY A 491 0.11 32.24 -19.85
N ARG A 492 1.25 31.66 -19.51
CA ARG A 492 1.36 30.75 -18.36
C ARG A 492 2.72 30.92 -17.72
N ALA A 493 2.74 31.03 -16.41
CA ALA A 493 3.98 31.07 -15.62
C ALA A 493 3.84 30.36 -14.28
N THR A 494 4.96 29.90 -13.75
CA THR A 494 5.05 29.22 -12.48
C THR A 494 6.11 29.87 -11.60
N ASN A 495 5.77 30.19 -10.36
CA ASN A 495 6.69 30.77 -9.39
C ASN A 495 6.28 30.39 -7.97
N ASP A 496 7.22 30.45 -7.00
CA ASP A 496 6.96 30.29 -5.57
C ASP A 496 6.32 31.56 -4.95
N ASP A 497 6.38 32.69 -5.66
CA ASP A 497 5.63 33.90 -5.37
C ASP A 497 4.45 34.02 -6.36
N VAL A 498 3.23 33.96 -5.81
CA VAL A 498 1.96 34.06 -6.57
C VAL A 498 1.88 35.33 -7.40
N ILE A 499 2.40 36.44 -6.88
CA ILE A 499 2.36 37.72 -7.57
C ILE A 499 3.33 37.71 -8.75
N MET A 500 4.54 37.19 -8.54
CA MET A 500 5.51 36.99 -9.63
C MET A 500 4.97 36.05 -10.71
N ALA A 501 4.34 34.93 -10.32
CA ALA A 501 3.71 34.03 -11.30
C ALA A 501 2.66 34.76 -12.15
N SER A 502 1.83 35.60 -11.50
CA SER A 502 0.78 36.38 -12.15
C SER A 502 1.32 37.40 -13.15
N ILE A 503 2.44 38.04 -12.81
CA ILE A 503 3.04 39.09 -13.68
C ILE A 503 3.81 38.46 -14.84
N LEU A 504 4.43 37.30 -14.63
CA LEU A 504 5.17 36.59 -15.66
C LEU A 504 4.26 35.88 -16.68
N ALA A 505 3.06 35.44 -16.27
CA ALA A 505 2.04 34.87 -17.14
C ALA A 505 1.48 35.92 -18.10
#